data_59a534c5405478fdf5ea7e7463e0fdce
#
_entry.id   59a534c5405478fdf5ea7e7463e0fdce
#
_cell.length_a   1.000
_cell.length_b   1.000
_cell.length_c   1.000
_cell.angle_alpha   90.00
_cell.angle_beta   90.00
_cell.angle_gamma   90.00
#
_symmetry.space_group_name_H-M   'P 1'
#
loop_
_entity.id
_entity.type
_entity.pdbx_description
1 polymer ?
#
loop_
_entity_poly.entity_id
_entity_poly.type
_entity_poly.pdbx_seq_one_letter_code
_entity_poly.pdbx_strand_id
1 'polypeptide(L)'
;RTIHSFHTEGAGGGHAPDIMRVVGEANVLPSSTNPTRPFTVNTLDEHLDMLMVCHHLDAGIAEDLAFAESRIRKETIAAEDILHDLGAISMISSDSQAMGRIGEVIIRTWQTAHKMKRQRGSLPGEPARHDNARVKRYVAKYTINPALANGIAHEVGSV
;
A
#
# COMPACT_ATOMS: atom_id res chain seq x y z
N ARG A 1 -16.31 0.19 -17.49
CA ARG A 1 -15.82 1.30 -16.66
C ARG A 1 -14.75 0.80 -15.73
N THR A 2 -13.70 1.58 -15.51
CA THR A 2 -12.67 1.31 -14.51
C THR A 2 -13.06 1.93 -13.18
N ILE A 3 -12.81 1.22 -12.09
CA ILE A 3 -13.12 1.66 -10.72
C ILE A 3 -11.79 1.83 -9.99
N HIS A 4 -11.59 2.96 -9.33
CA HIS A 4 -10.50 3.12 -8.37
C HIS A 4 -11.00 2.69 -6.99
N SER A 5 -10.30 1.74 -6.38
CA SER A 5 -10.57 1.28 -5.01
C SER A 5 -9.50 1.83 -4.08
N PHE A 6 -9.90 2.70 -3.15
CA PHE A 6 -9.02 3.21 -2.10
C PHE A 6 -8.91 2.23 -0.95
N HIS A 7 -7.81 2.29 -0.21
CA HIS A 7 -7.57 1.44 0.98
C HIS A 7 -7.87 -0.03 0.72
N THR A 8 -7.47 -0.52 -0.46
CA THR A 8 -7.74 -1.91 -0.88
C THR A 8 -7.06 -2.93 0.03
N GLU A 9 -6.05 -2.49 0.77
CA GLU A 9 -5.37 -3.32 1.77
C GLU A 9 -6.27 -3.77 2.91
N GLY A 10 -7.28 -2.99 3.27
CA GLY A 10 -8.20 -3.31 4.35
C GLY A 10 -7.61 -3.24 5.77
N ALA A 11 -6.32 -2.98 5.91
CA ALA A 11 -5.63 -2.95 7.20
C ALA A 11 -5.52 -1.55 7.80
N GLY A 12 -5.45 -0.51 6.95
CA GLY A 12 -5.12 0.86 7.38
C GLY A 12 -6.29 1.68 7.89
N GLY A 13 -7.49 1.19 7.89
CA GLY A 13 -8.63 2.02 8.30
C GLY A 13 -9.97 1.39 8.04
N GLY A 14 -9.98 0.27 7.38
CA GLY A 14 -11.22 -0.35 6.95
C GLY A 14 -11.76 -1.39 7.92
N HIS A 15 -13.06 -1.39 8.08
CA HIS A 15 -13.79 -2.51 8.67
C HIS A 15 -14.06 -3.63 7.64
N ALA A 16 -13.51 -3.52 6.45
CA ALA A 16 -13.74 -4.44 5.33
C ALA A 16 -12.43 -5.17 4.95
N PRO A 17 -11.93 -6.11 5.77
CA PRO A 17 -10.67 -6.82 5.48
C PRO A 17 -10.73 -7.60 4.18
N ASP A 18 -11.91 -7.97 3.74
CA ASP A 18 -12.13 -8.73 2.50
C ASP A 18 -12.08 -7.87 1.24
N ILE A 19 -12.01 -6.55 1.36
CA ILE A 19 -11.93 -5.65 0.19
C ILE A 19 -10.70 -5.96 -0.68
N MET A 20 -9.64 -6.52 -0.09
CA MET A 20 -8.47 -6.96 -0.84
C MET A 20 -8.79 -7.93 -1.99
N ARG A 21 -9.91 -8.63 -1.95
CA ARG A 21 -10.35 -9.51 -3.04
C ARG A 21 -10.52 -8.78 -4.37
N VAL A 22 -10.83 -7.48 -4.33
CA VAL A 22 -11.02 -6.67 -5.56
C VAL A 22 -9.73 -6.51 -6.38
N VAL A 23 -8.56 -6.83 -5.83
CA VAL A 23 -7.30 -6.79 -6.59
C VAL A 23 -7.28 -7.81 -7.74
N GLY A 24 -8.15 -8.81 -7.69
CA GLY A 24 -8.34 -9.80 -8.76
C GLY A 24 -9.29 -9.36 -9.87
N GLU A 25 -10.00 -8.25 -9.71
CA GLU A 25 -11.01 -7.80 -10.68
C GLU A 25 -10.36 -7.00 -11.82
N ALA A 26 -10.65 -7.37 -13.04
CA ALA A 26 -10.00 -6.81 -14.24
C ALA A 26 -10.26 -5.30 -14.46
N ASN A 27 -11.34 -4.77 -13.90
CA ASN A 27 -11.74 -3.38 -14.06
C ASN A 27 -11.49 -2.53 -12.81
N VAL A 28 -10.72 -3.02 -11.85
CA VAL A 28 -10.38 -2.31 -10.62
C VAL A 28 -8.92 -1.87 -10.65
N LEU A 29 -8.68 -0.62 -10.29
CA LEU A 29 -7.35 -0.05 -10.02
C LEU A 29 -7.22 0.10 -8.50
N PRO A 30 -6.62 -0.89 -7.81
CA PRO A 30 -6.50 -0.84 -6.36
C PRO A 30 -5.34 0.04 -5.92
N SER A 31 -5.54 0.77 -4.83
CA SER A 31 -4.50 1.52 -4.16
C SER A 31 -4.37 1.12 -2.68
N SER A 32 -3.19 1.23 -2.16
CA SER A 32 -2.91 1.15 -0.74
C SER A 32 -2.15 2.38 -0.25
N THR A 33 -1.97 2.49 1.05
CA THR A 33 -1.31 3.64 1.67
C THR A 33 0.04 3.26 2.27
N ASN A 34 0.93 4.24 2.37
CA ASN A 34 2.31 4.01 2.77
C ASN A 34 2.56 3.80 4.28
N PRO A 35 1.68 4.16 5.23
CA PRO A 35 1.97 3.99 6.66
C PRO A 35 2.39 2.57 7.06
N THR A 36 1.83 1.55 6.41
CA THR A 36 2.13 0.13 6.68
C THR A 36 3.21 -0.44 5.75
N ARG A 37 3.87 0.39 4.95
CA ARG A 37 4.83 -0.04 3.93
C ARG A 37 6.27 0.34 4.26
N PRO A 38 7.23 -0.55 4.02
CA PRO A 38 7.07 -2.01 3.91
C PRO A 38 6.74 -2.64 5.28
N PHE A 39 6.18 -3.84 5.27
CA PHE A 39 5.97 -4.61 6.50
C PHE A 39 7.32 -4.99 7.12
N THR A 40 7.51 -4.59 8.36
CA THR A 40 8.73 -4.82 9.17
C THR A 40 8.34 -5.33 10.56
N VAL A 41 9.32 -5.59 11.39
CA VAL A 41 9.09 -6.06 12.77
C VAL A 41 8.31 -5.06 13.62
N ASN A 42 8.45 -3.76 13.34
CA ASN A 42 7.80 -2.69 14.10
C ASN A 42 6.46 -2.24 13.50
N THR A 43 6.06 -2.76 12.34
CA THR A 43 4.91 -2.21 11.60
C THR A 43 3.61 -2.28 12.39
N LEU A 44 3.41 -3.34 13.16
CA LEU A 44 2.16 -3.50 13.93
C LEU A 44 2.07 -2.49 15.06
N ASP A 45 3.15 -2.31 15.80
CA ASP A 45 3.20 -1.37 16.93
C ASP A 45 3.08 0.07 16.43
N GLU A 46 3.84 0.43 15.39
CA GLU A 46 3.73 1.75 14.74
C GLU A 46 2.33 2.01 14.20
N HIS A 47 1.68 0.99 13.65
CA HIS A 47 0.34 1.14 13.10
C HIS A 47 -0.70 1.30 14.21
N LEU A 48 -0.56 0.57 15.32
CA LEU A 48 -1.41 0.70 16.50
C LEU A 48 -1.32 2.13 17.06
N ASP A 49 -0.10 2.63 17.28
CA ASP A 49 0.13 3.99 17.79
C ASP A 49 -0.48 5.05 16.87
N MET A 50 -0.26 4.93 15.55
CA MET A 50 -0.86 5.85 14.58
C MET A 50 -2.39 5.80 14.62
N LEU A 51 -2.97 4.61 14.73
CA LEU A 51 -4.42 4.43 14.75
C LEU A 51 -5.02 5.04 16.01
N MET A 52 -4.39 4.81 17.18
CA MET A 52 -4.80 5.43 18.44
C MET A 52 -4.83 6.94 18.34
N VAL A 53 -3.75 7.55 17.85
CA VAL A 53 -3.64 9.01 17.70
C VAL A 53 -4.65 9.56 16.69
N CYS A 54 -4.73 8.97 15.51
CA CYS A 54 -5.56 9.50 14.41
C CYS A 54 -7.07 9.36 14.67
N HIS A 55 -7.46 8.39 15.48
CA HIS A 55 -8.86 8.18 15.87
C HIS A 55 -9.21 8.76 17.24
N HIS A 56 -8.30 9.51 17.87
CA HIS A 56 -8.50 10.11 19.19
C HIS A 56 -8.89 9.10 20.27
N LEU A 57 -8.27 7.91 20.21
CA LEU A 57 -8.49 6.84 21.17
C LEU A 57 -7.56 6.99 22.37
N ASP A 58 -7.97 6.45 23.50
CA ASP A 58 -7.21 6.46 24.77
C ASP A 58 -6.70 5.05 25.09
N ALA A 59 -5.36 4.91 25.15
CA ALA A 59 -4.74 3.63 25.48
C ALA A 59 -5.03 3.15 26.93
N GLY A 60 -5.52 4.03 27.79
CA GLY A 60 -5.98 3.69 29.12
C GLY A 60 -7.39 3.09 29.16
N ILE A 61 -8.10 3.12 28.03
CA ILE A 61 -9.46 2.56 27.88
C ILE A 61 -9.37 1.25 27.12
N ALA A 62 -9.75 0.16 27.78
CA ALA A 62 -9.62 -1.19 27.21
C ALA A 62 -10.44 -1.38 25.92
N GLU A 63 -11.60 -0.76 25.83
CA GLU A 63 -12.47 -0.80 24.64
C GLU A 63 -11.84 -0.09 23.45
N ASP A 64 -11.17 1.04 23.66
CA ASP A 64 -10.47 1.79 22.62
C ASP A 64 -9.30 0.97 22.06
N LEU A 65 -8.53 0.38 22.96
CA LEU A 65 -7.41 -0.48 22.57
C LEU A 65 -7.90 -1.71 21.79
N ALA A 66 -8.94 -2.38 22.29
CA ALA A 66 -9.54 -3.53 21.59
C ALA A 66 -10.09 -3.16 20.22
N PHE A 67 -10.71 -1.98 20.09
CA PHE A 67 -11.14 -1.45 18.79
C PHE A 67 -9.96 -1.26 17.84
N ALA A 68 -8.91 -0.59 18.29
CA ALA A 68 -7.72 -0.34 17.48
C ALA A 68 -7.07 -1.66 17.02
N GLU A 69 -6.83 -2.60 17.94
CA GLU A 69 -6.25 -3.91 17.64
C GLU A 69 -7.11 -4.72 16.66
N SER A 70 -8.43 -4.64 16.76
CA SER A 70 -9.35 -5.35 15.87
C SER A 70 -9.20 -4.95 14.39
N ARG A 71 -8.66 -3.77 14.14
CA ARG A 71 -8.45 -3.22 12.78
C ARG A 71 -7.09 -3.58 12.19
N ILE A 72 -6.14 -4.00 13.02
CA ILE A 72 -4.80 -4.36 12.58
C ILE A 72 -4.78 -5.83 12.16
N ARG A 73 -4.37 -6.08 10.91
CA ARG A 73 -4.35 -7.42 10.34
C ARG A 73 -2.95 -7.72 9.79
N LYS A 74 -2.16 -8.35 10.61
CA LYS A 74 -0.76 -8.69 10.32
C LYS A 74 -0.59 -9.38 8.98
N GLU A 75 -1.42 -10.39 8.72
CA GLU A 75 -1.34 -11.20 7.51
C GLU A 75 -1.65 -10.38 6.27
N THR A 76 -2.65 -9.52 6.36
CA THR A 76 -3.04 -8.62 5.28
C THR A 76 -1.92 -7.62 4.99
N ILE A 77 -1.38 -6.98 6.03
CA ILE A 77 -0.29 -6.00 5.91
C ILE A 77 0.95 -6.66 5.29
N ALA A 78 1.29 -7.88 5.71
CA ALA A 78 2.41 -8.61 5.15
C ALA A 78 2.18 -9.00 3.68
N ALA A 79 0.96 -9.42 3.33
CA ALA A 79 0.60 -9.79 1.96
C ALA A 79 0.64 -8.62 0.98
N GLU A 80 0.38 -7.39 1.43
CA GLU A 80 0.39 -6.20 0.57
C GLU A 80 1.72 -6.00 -0.15
N ASP A 81 2.86 -6.20 0.51
CA ASP A 81 4.17 -6.07 -0.12
C ASP A 81 4.29 -6.98 -1.33
N ILE A 82 3.79 -8.21 -1.19
CA ILE A 82 3.79 -9.21 -2.27
C ILE A 82 2.83 -8.79 -3.38
N LEU A 83 1.64 -8.32 -3.05
CA LEU A 83 0.65 -7.85 -4.03
C LEU A 83 1.15 -6.63 -4.79
N HIS A 84 1.88 -5.73 -4.14
CA HIS A 84 2.57 -4.64 -4.82
C HIS A 84 3.63 -5.13 -5.80
N ASP A 85 4.40 -6.13 -5.41
CA ASP A 85 5.47 -6.69 -6.24
C ASP A 85 4.93 -7.52 -7.41
N LEU A 86 3.79 -8.18 -7.23
CA LEU A 86 3.06 -8.85 -8.31
C LEU A 86 2.38 -7.87 -9.29
N GLY A 87 2.20 -6.61 -8.88
CA GLY A 87 1.47 -5.60 -9.66
C GLY A 87 -0.05 -5.66 -9.45
N ALA A 88 -0.53 -6.49 -8.53
CA ALA A 88 -1.95 -6.60 -8.20
C ALA A 88 -2.51 -5.33 -7.54
N ILE A 89 -1.71 -4.66 -6.69
CA ILE A 89 -2.03 -3.33 -6.19
C ILE A 89 -1.31 -2.30 -7.06
N SER A 90 -2.11 -1.48 -7.76
CA SER A 90 -1.63 -0.60 -8.83
C SER A 90 -0.96 0.67 -8.33
N MET A 91 -1.40 1.19 -7.18
CA MET A 91 -0.99 2.52 -6.68
C MET A 91 -0.60 2.48 -5.21
N ILE A 92 0.25 3.43 -4.84
CA ILE A 92 0.56 3.72 -3.45
C ILE A 92 0.33 5.21 -3.18
N SER A 93 -0.34 5.52 -2.08
CA SER A 93 -0.69 6.88 -1.68
C SER A 93 -0.26 7.16 -0.25
N SER A 94 -0.47 8.40 0.21
CA SER A 94 0.03 8.84 1.51
C SER A 94 -0.94 8.65 2.66
N ASP A 95 -2.24 8.62 2.40
CA ASP A 95 -3.27 8.78 3.45
C ASP A 95 -3.11 10.12 4.20
N SER A 96 -2.97 11.20 3.46
CA SER A 96 -2.45 12.48 3.95
C SER A 96 -3.30 13.18 5.02
N GLN A 97 -4.56 12.82 5.13
CA GLN A 97 -5.50 13.52 6.04
C GLN A 97 -5.54 12.92 7.45
N ALA A 98 -5.14 11.68 7.61
CA ALA A 98 -5.18 11.00 8.89
C ALA A 98 -3.80 10.45 9.26
N MET A 99 -3.48 9.25 8.82
CA MET A 99 -2.22 8.57 9.14
C MET A 99 -1.11 8.91 8.13
N GLY A 100 -1.31 9.98 7.35
CA GLY A 100 -0.55 10.32 6.17
C GLY A 100 0.90 10.67 6.41
N ARG A 101 1.72 10.10 5.54
CA ARG A 101 3.16 10.35 5.48
C ARG A 101 3.51 10.81 4.06
N ILE A 102 3.03 12.01 3.68
CA ILE A 102 3.16 12.56 2.32
C ILE A 102 4.61 12.53 1.84
N GLY A 103 5.55 13.02 2.65
CA GLY A 103 6.96 13.06 2.31
C GLY A 103 7.62 11.69 2.16
N GLU A 104 6.97 10.63 2.60
CA GLU A 104 7.53 9.28 2.62
C GLU A 104 6.99 8.37 1.50
N VAL A 105 6.03 8.82 0.68
CA VAL A 105 5.42 7.97 -0.36
C VAL A 105 6.47 7.35 -1.26
N ILE A 106 7.37 8.15 -1.79
CA ILE A 106 8.40 7.68 -2.72
C ILE A 106 9.39 6.77 -2.02
N ILE A 107 9.92 7.18 -0.87
CA ILE A 107 10.93 6.39 -0.16
C ILE A 107 10.38 5.04 0.31
N ARG A 108 9.16 5.00 0.85
CA ARG A 108 8.53 3.75 1.28
C ARG A 108 8.18 2.83 0.12
N THR A 109 7.82 3.40 -1.02
CA THR A 109 7.64 2.64 -2.27
C THR A 109 8.93 1.93 -2.67
N TRP A 110 10.07 2.63 -2.64
CA TRP A 110 11.37 2.04 -2.96
C TRP A 110 11.89 1.07 -1.90
N GLN A 111 11.61 1.33 -0.62
CA GLN A 111 11.92 0.38 0.45
C GLN A 111 11.13 -0.93 0.27
N THR A 112 9.86 -0.83 -0.14
CA THR A 112 9.04 -2.01 -0.47
C THR A 112 9.62 -2.76 -1.66
N ALA A 113 9.99 -2.06 -2.74
CA ALA A 113 10.63 -2.66 -3.91
C ALA A 113 11.94 -3.39 -3.53
N HIS A 114 12.78 -2.73 -2.72
CA HIS A 114 14.04 -3.32 -2.25
C HIS A 114 13.81 -4.57 -1.40
N LYS A 115 12.89 -4.51 -0.44
CA LYS A 115 12.51 -5.66 0.37
C LYS A 115 12.05 -6.83 -0.51
N MET A 116 11.19 -6.55 -1.49
CA MET A 116 10.69 -7.58 -2.39
C MET A 116 11.81 -8.16 -3.26
N LYS A 117 12.74 -7.35 -3.74
CA LYS A 117 13.93 -7.85 -4.44
C LYS A 117 14.74 -8.81 -3.56
N ARG A 118 14.96 -8.44 -2.30
CA ARG A 118 15.72 -9.25 -1.34
C ARG A 118 15.02 -10.58 -1.02
N GLN A 119 13.71 -10.57 -0.86
CA GLN A 119 12.94 -11.74 -0.46
C GLN A 119 12.54 -12.65 -1.61
N ARG A 120 12.29 -12.10 -2.80
CA ARG A 120 11.70 -12.81 -3.93
C ARG A 120 12.63 -12.94 -5.14
N GLY A 121 13.79 -12.28 -5.11
CA GLY A 121 14.74 -12.29 -6.23
C GLY A 121 14.26 -11.48 -7.42
N SER A 122 14.74 -11.82 -8.61
CA SER A 122 14.36 -11.17 -9.87
C SER A 122 12.93 -11.52 -10.28
N LEU A 123 12.26 -10.58 -10.95
CA LEU A 123 10.97 -10.87 -11.56
C LEU A 123 11.13 -11.87 -12.73
N PRO A 124 10.08 -12.65 -13.07
CA PRO A 124 10.13 -13.55 -14.21
C PRO A 124 10.53 -12.83 -15.50
N GLY A 125 11.48 -13.38 -16.23
CA GLY A 125 11.98 -12.81 -17.47
C GLY A 125 13.07 -11.73 -17.30
N GLU A 126 13.41 -11.34 -16.07
CA GLU A 126 14.49 -10.39 -15.78
C GLU A 126 15.80 -11.12 -15.50
N PRO A 127 16.92 -10.71 -16.13
CA PRO A 127 18.23 -11.24 -15.75
C PRO A 127 18.63 -10.76 -14.35
N ALA A 128 19.43 -11.56 -13.65
CA ALA A 128 19.83 -11.30 -12.27
C ALA A 128 20.57 -9.96 -12.06
N ARG A 129 21.16 -9.42 -13.11
CA ARG A 129 22.02 -8.21 -13.08
C ARG A 129 21.25 -6.88 -13.08
N HIS A 130 19.97 -6.88 -13.40
CA HIS A 130 19.14 -5.68 -13.37
C HIS A 130 17.70 -6.01 -12.98
N ASP A 131 16.88 -4.98 -12.75
CA ASP A 131 15.53 -5.11 -12.20
C ASP A 131 14.58 -4.08 -12.85
N ASN A 132 14.74 -3.89 -14.16
CA ASN A 132 14.07 -2.83 -14.90
C ASN A 132 12.54 -2.98 -14.87
N ALA A 133 12.03 -4.20 -14.95
CA ALA A 133 10.58 -4.43 -14.88
C ALA A 133 10.02 -4.05 -13.52
N ARG A 134 10.73 -4.39 -12.42
CA ARG A 134 10.34 -3.95 -11.08
C ARG A 134 10.41 -2.43 -10.94
N VAL A 135 11.49 -1.80 -11.43
CA VAL A 135 11.64 -0.34 -11.42
C VAL A 135 10.45 0.32 -12.10
N LYS A 136 10.11 -0.07 -13.33
CA LYS A 136 8.95 0.46 -14.06
C LYS A 136 7.65 0.26 -13.29
N ARG A 137 7.43 -0.92 -12.73
CA ARG A 137 6.25 -1.23 -11.93
C ARG A 137 6.09 -0.30 -10.72
N TYR A 138 7.18 -0.05 -10.00
CA TYR A 138 7.13 0.75 -8.79
C TYR A 138 7.07 2.26 -9.07
N VAL A 139 7.72 2.75 -10.12
CA VAL A 139 7.57 4.14 -10.59
C VAL A 139 6.12 4.41 -11.01
N ALA A 140 5.51 3.47 -11.73
CA ALA A 140 4.13 3.62 -12.19
C ALA A 140 3.12 3.82 -11.04
N LYS A 141 3.40 3.30 -9.83
CA LYS A 141 2.50 3.37 -8.68
C LYS A 141 2.20 4.78 -8.18
N TYR A 142 3.10 5.72 -8.39
CA TYR A 142 2.94 7.12 -7.98
C TYR A 142 3.06 8.11 -9.15
N THR A 143 3.06 7.62 -10.38
CA THR A 143 3.11 8.43 -11.61
C THR A 143 1.94 8.11 -12.53
N ILE A 144 2.13 7.23 -13.52
CA ILE A 144 1.13 6.99 -14.57
C ILE A 144 -0.15 6.32 -14.05
N ASN A 145 -0.06 5.40 -13.07
CA ASN A 145 -1.25 4.71 -12.58
C ASN A 145 -2.24 5.65 -11.88
N PRO A 146 -1.82 6.55 -10.96
CA PRO A 146 -2.69 7.61 -10.44
C PRO A 146 -3.24 8.52 -11.54
N ALA A 147 -2.44 8.86 -12.54
CA ALA A 147 -2.89 9.70 -13.65
C ALA A 147 -4.00 9.03 -14.46
N LEU A 148 -3.88 7.73 -14.72
CA LEU A 148 -4.92 6.93 -15.39
C LEU A 148 -6.19 6.84 -14.52
N ALA A 149 -6.03 6.57 -13.22
CA ALA A 149 -7.15 6.47 -12.28
C ALA A 149 -7.96 7.77 -12.18
N ASN A 150 -7.28 8.92 -12.29
CA ASN A 150 -7.90 10.24 -12.24
C ASN A 150 -8.26 10.79 -13.63
N GLY A 151 -8.02 10.07 -14.71
CA GLY A 151 -8.38 10.47 -16.07
C GLY A 151 -7.53 11.60 -16.65
N ILE A 152 -6.39 11.91 -16.08
CA ILE A 152 -5.51 13.03 -16.48
C ILE A 152 -4.21 12.60 -17.18
N ALA A 153 -4.06 11.31 -17.50
CA ALA A 153 -2.84 10.82 -18.12
C ALA A 153 -2.48 11.50 -19.44
N HIS A 154 -3.50 11.94 -20.18
CA HIS A 154 -3.32 12.67 -21.45
C HIS A 154 -2.83 14.10 -21.25
N GLU A 155 -2.95 14.65 -20.04
CA GLU A 155 -2.52 16.01 -19.71
C GLU A 155 -1.13 16.06 -19.08
N VAL A 156 -0.81 15.06 -18.24
CA VAL A 156 0.46 15.04 -17.50
C VAL A 156 1.54 14.21 -18.17
N GLY A 157 1.19 13.48 -19.21
CA GLY A 157 2.12 12.62 -19.95
C GLY A 157 2.44 11.32 -19.23
N SER A 158 3.36 10.56 -19.82
CA SER A 158 3.85 9.28 -19.29
C SER A 158 5.37 9.24 -19.33
N VAL A 159 5.97 8.51 -18.41
CA VAL A 159 7.40 8.20 -18.38
C VAL A 159 7.66 6.85 -19.00
#